data_72c49f93116d0026b29dfbb5bbc4d121
#
_entry.id   72c49f93116d0026b29dfbb5bbc4d121
#
_cell.length_a   1.000
_cell.length_b   1.000
_cell.length_c   1.000
_cell.angle_alpha   90.00
_cell.angle_beta   90.00
_cell.angle_gamma   90.00
#
_symmetry.space_group_name_H-M   'P 1'
#
loop_
_entity.id
_entity.type
_entity.pdbx_description
1 polymer ?
#
loop_
_entity_poly.entity_id
_entity_poly.type
_entity_poly.pdbx_seq_one_letter_code
_entity_poly.pdbx_strand_id
1 'polypeptide(L)'
;MKKCLLLFYWACTVCMLYAQDKNTSSFLFDDFQEAVVYFKNGSQFREKMNYNILANKFYFVDRVDNKVKALSNPQDIQVIKFGNRVFYTEGNNGIEILPTNPVLYVQYKGNMRKEASKGAFGQPTETTSVKTYGGTYAGRG
;
A
#
# COMPACT_ATOMS: atom_id res chain seq x y z
N MET A 1 10.29 -53.09 2.74
CA MET A 1 9.64 -52.12 3.65
C MET A 1 10.51 -50.93 4.07
N LYS A 2 11.80 -50.95 3.84
CA LYS A 2 12.68 -49.77 4.16
C LYS A 2 12.64 -48.62 3.13
N LYS A 3 12.05 -48.82 1.95
CA LYS A 3 11.98 -47.80 0.90
C LYS A 3 10.81 -46.81 1.02
N CYS A 4 9.77 -47.14 1.77
CA CYS A 4 8.63 -46.26 1.99
C CYS A 4 8.87 -45.21 3.08
N LEU A 5 9.80 -45.47 4.02
CA LEU A 5 10.10 -44.52 5.11
C LEU A 5 10.95 -43.34 4.62
N LEU A 6 11.77 -43.53 3.58
CA LEU A 6 12.62 -42.49 3.01
C LEU A 6 11.83 -41.49 2.15
N LEU A 7 10.74 -41.94 1.52
CA LEU A 7 9.86 -41.08 0.73
C LEU A 7 9.00 -40.17 1.60
N PHE A 8 8.66 -40.60 2.83
CA PHE A 8 7.88 -39.77 3.77
C PHE A 8 8.71 -38.64 4.41
N TYR A 9 10.02 -38.88 4.54
CA TYR A 9 10.92 -37.85 5.13
C TYR A 9 11.22 -36.72 4.15
N TRP A 10 11.12 -36.98 2.83
CA TRP A 10 11.39 -35.93 1.81
C TRP A 10 10.18 -35.04 1.54
N ALA A 11 8.98 -35.51 1.83
CA ALA A 11 7.76 -34.74 1.69
C ALA A 11 7.58 -33.69 2.82
N CYS A 12 8.19 -33.89 3.98
CA CYS A 12 8.07 -32.98 5.13
C CYS A 12 9.01 -31.78 5.08
N THR A 13 10.07 -31.81 4.26
CA THR A 13 11.05 -30.72 4.20
C THR A 13 10.67 -29.57 3.25
N VAL A 14 9.64 -29.76 2.45
CA VAL A 14 9.20 -28.73 1.48
C VAL A 14 8.20 -27.74 2.08
N CYS A 15 7.62 -28.01 3.25
CA CYS A 15 6.62 -27.15 3.89
C CYS A 15 7.18 -25.98 4.72
N MET A 16 8.51 -25.82 4.83
CA MET A 16 9.11 -24.80 5.71
C MET A 16 9.55 -23.52 5.00
N LEU A 17 9.24 -23.34 3.70
CA LEU A 17 9.74 -22.21 2.92
C LEU A 17 8.71 -21.13 2.62
N TYR A 18 7.55 -21.15 3.26
CA TYR A 18 6.56 -20.07 3.15
C TYR A 18 6.42 -19.26 4.45
N ALA A 19 7.54 -19.00 5.12
CA ALA A 19 7.61 -17.83 5.98
C ALA A 19 7.79 -16.61 5.06
N GLN A 20 6.72 -16.18 4.40
CA GLN A 20 6.71 -14.88 3.75
C GLN A 20 6.84 -13.83 4.87
N ASP A 21 7.99 -13.17 4.90
CA ASP A 21 8.12 -11.87 5.54
C ASP A 21 6.90 -11.05 5.14
N LYS A 22 6.01 -10.81 6.08
CA LYS A 22 5.05 -9.72 5.97
C LYS A 22 5.86 -8.43 5.98
N ASN A 23 6.47 -8.12 4.83
CA ASN A 23 6.91 -6.78 4.53
C ASN A 23 5.66 -5.93 4.71
N THR A 24 5.63 -5.20 5.79
CA THR A 24 4.54 -4.26 6.07
C THR A 24 4.59 -3.27 4.92
N SER A 25 3.77 -3.53 3.92
CA SER A 25 3.69 -2.76 2.71
C SER A 25 3.35 -1.31 3.09
N SER A 26 4.12 -0.36 2.62
CA SER A 26 3.79 1.06 2.73
C SER A 26 2.63 1.45 1.81
N PHE A 27 2.09 0.50 1.08
CA PHE A 27 0.97 0.67 0.18
C PHE A 27 -0.37 0.45 0.87
N LEU A 28 -1.39 1.17 0.40
CA LEU A 28 -2.76 1.13 0.93
C LEU A 28 -3.45 -0.22 0.65
N PHE A 29 -3.19 -0.80 -0.51
CA PHE A 29 -3.71 -2.12 -0.90
C PHE A 29 -2.58 -3.14 -0.84
N ASP A 30 -2.90 -4.37 -0.51
CA ASP A 30 -1.93 -5.47 -0.47
C ASP A 30 -1.29 -5.70 -1.85
N ASP A 31 -2.07 -5.56 -2.93
CA ASP A 31 -1.63 -5.69 -4.31
C ASP A 31 -2.00 -4.47 -5.14
N PHE A 32 -1.30 -4.28 -6.27
CA PHE A 32 -1.68 -3.29 -7.28
C PHE A 32 -3.00 -3.69 -7.93
N GLN A 33 -3.99 -2.80 -7.86
CA GLN A 33 -5.35 -3.04 -8.34
C GLN A 33 -5.64 -2.25 -9.61
N GLU A 34 -6.53 -2.78 -10.45
CA GLU A 34 -7.05 -2.05 -11.61
C GLU A 34 -7.66 -0.73 -11.16
N ALA A 35 -7.18 0.36 -11.75
CA ALA A 35 -7.66 1.70 -11.49
C ALA A 35 -7.89 2.46 -12.78
N VAL A 36 -8.78 3.42 -12.72
CA VAL A 36 -9.06 4.37 -13.82
C VAL A 36 -8.77 5.77 -13.30
N VAL A 37 -7.82 6.43 -13.94
CA VAL A 37 -7.50 7.84 -13.71
C VAL A 37 -8.27 8.69 -14.70
N TYR A 38 -9.02 9.65 -14.21
CA TYR A 38 -9.71 10.65 -15.01
C TYR A 38 -8.96 11.98 -14.88
N PHE A 39 -8.54 12.52 -16.02
CA PHE A 39 -7.87 13.81 -16.07
C PHE A 39 -8.87 14.94 -16.25
N LYS A 40 -8.48 16.15 -15.84
CA LYS A 40 -9.29 17.37 -15.98
C LYS A 40 -9.59 17.74 -17.44
N ASN A 41 -8.73 17.30 -18.37
CA ASN A 41 -8.91 17.48 -19.81
C ASN A 41 -9.91 16.51 -20.44
N GLY A 42 -10.53 15.62 -19.66
CA GLY A 42 -11.48 14.60 -20.12
C GLY A 42 -10.85 13.29 -20.59
N SER A 43 -9.51 13.19 -20.68
CA SER A 43 -8.85 11.93 -20.99
C SER A 43 -8.89 10.97 -19.81
N GLN A 44 -8.70 9.68 -20.08
CA GLN A 44 -8.63 8.66 -19.04
C GLN A 44 -7.49 7.68 -19.31
N PHE A 45 -6.99 7.13 -18.24
CA PHE A 45 -5.87 6.20 -18.22
C PHE A 45 -6.22 5.03 -17.29
N ARG A 46 -6.01 3.80 -17.75
CA ARG A 46 -6.32 2.59 -16.98
C ARG A 46 -5.08 1.75 -16.81
N GLU A 47 -4.69 1.54 -15.56
CA GLU A 47 -3.54 0.72 -15.18
C GLU A 47 -3.73 0.07 -13.82
N LYS A 48 -2.85 -0.88 -13.50
CA LYS A 48 -2.73 -1.40 -12.14
C LYS A 48 -2.01 -0.38 -11.26
N MET A 49 -2.68 0.07 -10.22
CA MET A 49 -2.19 1.15 -9.36
C MET A 49 -2.28 0.80 -7.88
N ASN A 50 -1.53 1.52 -7.08
CA ASN A 50 -1.61 1.51 -5.63
C ASN A 50 -1.23 2.89 -5.07
N TYR A 51 -1.63 3.18 -3.85
CA TYR A 51 -1.26 4.41 -3.15
C TYR A 51 -0.23 4.11 -2.07
N ASN A 52 0.93 4.76 -2.14
CA ASN A 52 1.96 4.66 -1.11
C ASN A 52 1.70 5.69 -0.01
N ILE A 53 1.35 5.20 1.18
CA ILE A 53 0.94 6.02 2.33
C ILE A 53 2.12 6.83 2.89
N LEU A 54 3.34 6.28 2.80
CA LEU A 54 4.55 6.94 3.32
C LEU A 54 5.07 8.02 2.36
N ALA A 55 5.03 7.72 1.06
CA ALA A 55 5.47 8.66 0.03
C ALA A 55 4.40 9.68 -0.34
N ASN A 56 3.14 9.45 0.06
CA ASN A 56 1.96 10.23 -0.34
C ASN A 56 1.83 10.36 -1.86
N LYS A 57 1.98 9.23 -2.56
CA LYS A 57 1.95 9.19 -4.03
C LYS A 57 1.23 7.96 -4.53
N PHE A 58 0.56 8.13 -5.68
CA PHE A 58 0.08 7.00 -6.46
C PHE A 58 1.19 6.43 -7.32
N TYR A 59 1.23 5.11 -7.42
CA TYR A 59 2.15 4.35 -8.26
C TYR A 59 1.34 3.47 -9.19
N PHE A 60 1.85 3.23 -10.37
CA PHE A 60 1.26 2.34 -11.37
C PHE A 60 2.30 1.38 -11.92
N VAL A 61 1.83 0.26 -12.46
CA VAL A 61 2.68 -0.70 -13.16
C VAL A 61 2.61 -0.38 -14.64
N ASP A 62 3.71 0.07 -15.22
CA ASP A 62 3.79 0.38 -16.64
C ASP A 62 3.74 -0.92 -17.47
N ARG A 63 2.82 -1.01 -18.43
CA ARG A 63 2.64 -2.20 -19.28
C ARG A 63 3.80 -2.46 -20.23
N VAL A 64 4.59 -1.44 -20.55
CA VAL A 64 5.67 -1.55 -21.53
C VAL A 64 6.86 -2.27 -20.94
N ASP A 65 7.30 -1.85 -19.75
CA ASP A 65 8.50 -2.36 -19.10
C ASP A 65 8.23 -3.14 -17.81
N ASN A 66 6.96 -3.26 -17.43
CA ASN A 66 6.47 -3.92 -16.21
C ASN A 66 7.11 -3.37 -14.92
N LYS A 67 7.49 -2.09 -14.92
CA LYS A 67 8.07 -1.41 -13.75
C LYS A 67 7.04 -0.57 -13.03
N VAL A 68 7.25 -0.48 -11.72
CA VAL A 68 6.46 0.40 -10.85
C VAL A 68 6.98 1.83 -11.00
N LYS A 69 6.10 2.75 -11.41
CA LYS A 69 6.39 4.17 -11.60
C LYS A 69 5.46 5.03 -10.78
N ALA A 70 5.97 6.16 -10.29
CA ALA A 70 5.14 7.15 -9.63
C ALA A 70 4.30 7.92 -10.64
N LEU A 71 3.04 8.17 -10.29
CA LEU A 71 2.15 8.99 -11.11
C LEU A 71 2.63 10.44 -11.08
N SER A 72 2.86 10.99 -12.27
CA SER A 72 3.30 12.37 -12.46
C SER A 72 2.10 13.32 -12.54
N ASN A 73 2.32 14.60 -12.26
CA ASN A 73 1.35 15.68 -12.45
C ASN A 73 -0.02 15.41 -11.78
N PRO A 74 -0.06 15.19 -10.46
CA PRO A 74 -1.32 14.93 -9.75
C PRO A 74 -2.32 16.09 -9.88
N GLN A 75 -1.85 17.30 -10.15
CA GLN A 75 -2.69 18.49 -10.37
C GLN A 75 -3.60 18.40 -11.61
N ASP A 76 -3.22 17.58 -12.60
CA ASP A 76 -4.00 17.37 -13.83
C ASP A 76 -5.07 16.29 -13.67
N ILE A 77 -5.05 15.59 -12.54
CA ILE A 77 -5.98 14.52 -12.23
C ILE A 77 -7.25 15.09 -11.62
N GLN A 78 -8.38 14.62 -12.09
CA GLN A 78 -9.69 14.92 -11.52
C GLN A 78 -10.01 13.94 -10.41
N VAL A 79 -10.04 12.63 -10.74
CA VAL A 79 -10.29 11.54 -9.78
C VAL A 79 -9.57 10.27 -10.23
N ILE A 80 -9.30 9.40 -9.26
CA ILE A 80 -8.80 8.03 -9.47
C ILE A 80 -9.83 7.07 -8.86
N LYS A 81 -10.27 6.10 -9.63
CA LYS A 81 -11.23 5.09 -9.18
C LYS A 81 -10.59 3.71 -9.09
N PHE A 82 -10.69 3.09 -7.92
CA PHE A 82 -10.37 1.70 -7.66
C PHE A 82 -11.68 0.96 -7.40
N GLY A 83 -12.32 0.43 -8.43
CA GLY A 83 -13.66 -0.13 -8.31
C GLY A 83 -14.65 0.91 -7.75
N ASN A 84 -15.19 0.66 -6.56
CA ASN A 84 -16.15 1.58 -5.90
C ASN A 84 -15.47 2.66 -5.05
N ARG A 85 -14.16 2.61 -4.86
CA ARG A 85 -13.41 3.60 -4.09
C ARG A 85 -12.96 4.74 -5.00
N VAL A 86 -13.22 5.96 -4.57
CA VAL A 86 -12.92 7.17 -5.34
C VAL A 86 -11.94 8.03 -4.56
N PHE A 87 -10.87 8.41 -5.23
CA PHE A 87 -9.83 9.29 -4.70
C PHE A 87 -9.72 10.54 -5.55
N TYR A 88 -9.51 11.68 -4.93
CA TYR A 88 -9.01 12.86 -5.60
C TYR A 88 -7.62 13.23 -5.09
N THR A 89 -6.91 14.07 -5.80
CA THR A 89 -5.57 14.51 -5.45
C THR A 89 -5.60 15.94 -4.94
N GLU A 90 -4.99 16.18 -3.78
CA GLU A 90 -4.73 17.50 -3.25
C GLU A 90 -3.22 17.67 -3.08
N GLY A 91 -2.60 18.40 -4.00
CA GLY A 91 -1.15 18.35 -4.16
C GLY A 91 -0.71 16.93 -4.52
N ASN A 92 0.17 16.35 -3.73
CA ASN A 92 0.58 14.94 -3.88
C ASN A 92 -0.28 13.95 -3.08
N ASN A 93 -1.14 14.45 -2.19
CA ASN A 93 -1.92 13.59 -1.31
C ASN A 93 -3.11 12.97 -2.05
N GLY A 94 -3.33 11.67 -1.82
CA GLY A 94 -4.56 11.00 -2.21
C GLY A 94 -5.60 11.09 -1.08
N ILE A 95 -6.77 11.60 -1.40
CA ILE A 95 -7.89 11.73 -0.47
C ILE A 95 -9.05 10.89 -0.98
N GLU A 96 -9.48 9.93 -0.19
CA GLU A 96 -10.64 9.12 -0.52
C GLU A 96 -11.93 9.83 -0.18
N ILE A 97 -12.90 9.74 -1.07
CA ILE A 97 -14.24 10.27 -0.87
C ILE A 97 -15.15 9.11 -0.46
N LEU A 98 -15.66 9.14 0.75
CA LEU A 98 -16.68 8.20 1.20
C LEU A 98 -18.07 8.79 0.95
N PRO A 99 -18.92 8.12 0.14
CA PRO A 99 -20.26 8.59 -0.19
C PRO A 99 -21.23 8.34 0.98
N THR A 100 -20.98 8.98 2.10
CA THR A 100 -21.82 8.93 3.29
C THR A 100 -22.62 10.24 3.42
N ASN A 101 -23.55 10.30 4.36
CA ASN A 101 -24.26 11.54 4.66
C ASN A 101 -23.97 11.96 6.11
N PRO A 102 -23.18 13.00 6.37
CA PRO A 102 -22.46 13.87 5.39
C PRO A 102 -21.32 13.13 4.65
N VAL A 103 -20.89 13.66 3.51
CA VAL A 103 -19.75 13.13 2.75
C VAL A 103 -18.48 13.25 3.61
N LEU A 104 -17.72 12.16 3.70
CA LEU A 104 -16.46 12.11 4.45
C LEU A 104 -15.28 12.04 3.50
N TYR A 105 -14.20 12.72 3.89
CA TYR A 105 -12.91 12.71 3.20
C TYR A 105 -11.88 12.03 4.08
N VAL A 106 -11.20 11.03 3.54
CA VAL A 106 -10.20 10.24 4.29
C VAL A 106 -8.82 10.46 3.68
N GLN A 107 -7.89 10.94 4.48
CA GLN A 107 -6.49 11.03 4.13
C GLN A 107 -5.70 9.96 4.89
N TYR A 108 -4.98 9.10 4.16
CA TYR A 108 -4.12 8.08 4.73
C TYR A 108 -2.72 8.65 4.96
N LYS A 109 -2.23 8.56 6.19
CA LYS A 109 -0.88 9.01 6.57
C LYS A 109 -0.13 7.89 7.25
N GLY A 110 1.10 7.63 6.84
CA GLY A 110 1.99 6.68 7.46
C GLY A 110 3.18 7.40 8.10
N ASN A 111 3.58 6.96 9.29
CA ASN A 111 4.81 7.40 9.94
C ASN A 111 5.76 6.23 10.08
N MET A 112 6.98 6.36 9.56
CA MET A 112 8.07 5.45 9.88
C MET A 112 8.73 5.91 11.18
N ARG A 113 8.66 5.10 12.21
CA ARG A 113 9.58 5.24 13.35
C ARG A 113 10.80 4.34 13.08
N LYS A 114 12.00 4.90 13.24
CA LYS A 114 13.22 4.09 13.28
C LYS A 114 13.08 3.12 14.45
N GLU A 115 13.40 1.86 14.20
CA GLU A 115 13.60 0.92 15.31
C GLU A 115 14.65 1.49 16.24
N ALA A 116 14.38 1.44 17.54
CA ALA A 116 15.37 1.84 18.53
C ALA A 116 16.63 1.00 18.32
N SER A 117 17.77 1.66 18.15
CA SER A 117 19.05 0.97 18.08
C SER A 117 19.22 0.16 19.37
N LYS A 118 19.61 -1.11 19.24
CA LYS A 118 19.96 -1.93 20.39
C LYS A 118 21.06 -1.21 21.16
N GLY A 119 20.78 -0.91 22.43
CA GLY A 119 21.79 -0.34 23.32
C GLY A 119 22.99 -1.27 23.46
N ALA A 120 24.13 -0.76 23.94
CA ALA A 120 25.42 -1.44 24.03
C ALA A 120 25.39 -2.79 24.75
N PHE A 121 24.33 -3.12 25.48
CA PHE A 121 24.14 -4.38 26.21
C PHE A 121 23.01 -5.26 25.66
N GLY A 122 22.55 -5.05 24.43
CA GLY A 122 21.49 -5.89 23.81
C GLY A 122 20.11 -5.73 24.42
N GLN A 123 19.92 -4.81 25.37
CA GLN A 123 18.62 -4.47 25.94
C GLN A 123 17.85 -3.60 24.95
N PRO A 124 16.58 -3.91 24.64
CA PRO A 124 15.75 -2.99 23.86
C PRO A 124 15.53 -1.72 24.70
N THR A 125 16.01 -0.59 24.19
CA THR A 125 15.58 0.70 24.72
C THR A 125 14.08 0.83 24.43
N GLU A 126 13.30 1.31 25.41
CA GLU A 126 11.82 1.30 25.46
C GLU A 126 11.12 2.09 24.37
N THR A 127 11.55 2.03 23.14
CA THR A 127 10.86 2.65 22.02
C THR A 127 10.36 1.55 21.09
N THR A 128 9.21 1.01 21.43
CA THR A 128 8.47 0.10 20.58
C THR A 128 8.14 0.84 19.27
N SER A 129 8.67 0.38 18.15
CA SER A 129 8.30 0.89 16.85
C SER A 129 6.90 0.39 16.50
N VAL A 130 5.89 1.17 16.84
CA VAL A 130 4.53 0.92 16.39
C VAL A 130 4.35 1.60 15.03
N LYS A 131 4.16 0.83 13.99
CA LYS A 131 3.67 1.35 12.71
C LYS A 131 2.19 1.72 12.90
N THR A 132 1.94 2.98 13.17
CA THR A 132 0.57 3.47 13.31
C THR A 132 0.10 3.99 11.95
N TYR A 133 -0.85 3.31 11.36
CA TYR A 133 -1.60 3.84 10.24
C TYR A 133 -2.77 4.63 10.82
N GLY A 134 -2.72 5.96 10.71
CA GLY A 134 -3.78 6.86 11.13
C GLY A 134 -4.54 7.39 9.93
N GLY A 135 -5.85 7.28 9.92
CA GLY A 135 -6.73 7.98 9.00
C GLY A 135 -7.27 9.23 9.69
N THR A 136 -7.19 10.39 9.03
CA THR A 136 -7.84 11.61 9.51
C THR A 136 -9.14 11.79 8.74
N TYR A 137 -10.24 11.88 9.48
CA TYR A 137 -11.57 12.12 8.94
C TYR A 137 -11.88 13.60 9.10
N ALA A 138 -12.10 14.30 7.99
CA ALA A 138 -12.60 15.67 8.00
C ALA A 138 -13.98 15.67 7.33
N GLY A 139 -15.01 15.98 8.12
CA GLY A 139 -16.35 16.24 7.60
C GLY A 139 -16.43 17.69 7.14
N ARG A 140 -16.81 17.94 5.90
CA ARG A 140 -17.29 19.25 5.46
C ARG A 140 -18.82 19.23 5.53
N GLY A 141 -19.35 20.00 6.45
CA GLY A 141 -20.76 20.39 6.50
C GLY A 141 -21.15 21.31 5.38
#